data_ce395e299a3d601697863ea87d038708
#
_entry.id   ce395e299a3d601697863ea87d038708
#
_cell.length_a   1.000
_cell.length_b   1.000
_cell.length_c   1.000
_cell.angle_alpha   90.00
_cell.angle_beta   90.00
_cell.angle_gamma   90.00
#
_symmetry.space_group_name_H-M   'P 1'
#
loop_
_entity.id
_entity.type
_entity.pdbx_description
1 polymer ?
#
loop_
_entity_poly.entity_id
_entity_poly.type
_entity_poly.pdbx_seq_one_letter_code
_entity_poly.pdbx_strand_id
1 'polypeptide(L)'
;EAHITNGKVTSSKELKRRVDLFRKFWDGKHGEIVVQTNVEDQRLGADVYAISKLEVNVIERKWGQGAKAIGGEVRVRDIERAKMLKKRGYIVIPDPEDPTVQQAWKDGVFKSFERHSRVGIPKEKSFIEDIEWLRKQGAKHVTLKTGAYRPSAVAYTMKMASEAKIDYVSFDGAAGGTGMSPVSMMNEMSIPTVYLESIVLKCAQILRKKGRYVPDLIMAGGFIEETSIFKSIAMSNFGNGPFVKAVLMGRSPITAAFKGSYFKQLSEEGKLPKAFADKFGATPDKFFIAAPELKRKYGERFKEIPWEAVAVYTYLTDRVGVGLKQLLAGNRKWKLELV
;
A
#
# COMPACT_ATOMS: atom_id res chain seq x y z
N GLU A 1 2.26 15.70 -10.54
CA GLU A 1 2.82 15.31 -11.85
C GLU A 1 4.33 15.25 -11.77
N ALA A 2 4.93 14.29 -12.49
CA ALA A 2 6.37 14.14 -12.57
C ALA A 2 6.89 14.77 -13.87
N HIS A 3 7.96 15.55 -13.78
CA HIS A 3 8.72 15.97 -14.95
C HIS A 3 9.67 14.85 -15.38
N ILE A 4 9.66 14.56 -16.66
CA ILE A 4 10.44 13.47 -17.26
C ILE A 4 11.35 14.08 -18.34
N THR A 5 12.67 13.92 -18.18
CA THR A 5 13.68 14.33 -19.15
C THR A 5 14.47 13.08 -19.54
N ASN A 6 14.66 12.87 -20.85
CA ASN A 6 15.36 11.69 -21.39
C ASN A 6 14.83 10.36 -20.81
N GLY A 7 13.50 10.24 -20.67
CA GLY A 7 12.85 9.04 -20.15
C GLY A 7 13.02 8.79 -18.66
N LYS A 8 13.54 9.74 -17.88
CA LYS A 8 13.74 9.62 -16.44
C LYS A 8 13.05 10.74 -15.67
N VAL A 9 12.54 10.43 -14.47
CA VAL A 9 11.97 11.41 -13.55
C VAL A 9 13.08 12.33 -13.07
N THR A 10 12.89 13.62 -13.29
CA THR A 10 13.82 14.66 -12.84
C THR A 10 13.26 15.50 -11.70
N SER A 11 11.94 15.61 -11.60
CA SER A 11 11.26 16.22 -10.46
C SER A 11 9.82 15.72 -10.31
N SER A 12 9.30 15.74 -9.08
CA SER A 12 7.90 15.52 -8.77
C SER A 12 7.51 16.39 -7.57
N LYS A 13 6.81 17.48 -7.84
CA LYS A 13 6.35 18.41 -6.80
C LYS A 13 5.47 17.73 -5.77
N GLU A 14 4.55 16.88 -6.23
CA GLU A 14 3.61 16.20 -5.34
C GLU A 14 4.29 15.13 -4.46
N LEU A 15 5.17 14.32 -5.00
CA LEU A 15 5.91 13.34 -4.20
C LEU A 15 6.79 14.05 -3.17
N LYS A 16 7.51 15.10 -3.59
CA LYS A 16 8.31 15.91 -2.66
C LYS A 16 7.46 16.50 -1.55
N ARG A 17 6.31 17.12 -1.88
CA ARG A 17 5.39 17.68 -0.91
C ARG A 17 4.93 16.65 0.13
N ARG A 18 4.62 15.43 -0.29
CA ARG A 18 4.22 14.35 0.64
C ARG A 18 5.34 13.94 1.56
N VAL A 19 6.56 13.79 1.04
CA VAL A 19 7.74 13.47 1.85
C VAL A 19 8.03 14.57 2.87
N ASP A 20 8.00 15.83 2.44
CA ASP A 20 8.24 16.99 3.31
C ASP A 20 7.18 17.09 4.41
N LEU A 21 5.89 16.88 4.06
CA LEU A 21 4.81 16.88 5.05
C LEU A 21 4.95 15.78 6.08
N PHE A 22 5.31 14.56 5.66
CA PHE A 22 5.58 13.48 6.61
C PHE A 22 6.70 13.89 7.56
N ARG A 23 7.83 14.34 7.04
CA ARG A 23 8.99 14.73 7.86
C ARG A 23 8.71 15.90 8.80
N LYS A 24 7.83 16.83 8.42
CA LYS A 24 7.42 17.95 9.28
C LYS A 24 6.78 17.51 10.60
N PHE A 25 6.07 16.38 10.59
CA PHE A 25 5.35 15.86 11.77
C PHE A 25 5.97 14.60 12.36
N TRP A 26 6.94 14.01 11.68
CA TRP A 26 7.60 12.78 12.12
C TRP A 26 8.59 13.08 13.25
N ASP A 27 8.56 12.23 14.30
CA ASP A 27 9.45 12.35 15.46
C ASP A 27 10.85 11.70 15.24
N GLY A 28 11.07 11.09 14.09
CA GLY A 28 12.31 10.42 13.75
C GLY A 28 12.54 9.07 14.44
N LYS A 29 11.58 8.60 15.25
CA LYS A 29 11.76 7.40 16.09
C LYS A 29 11.03 6.18 15.57
N HIS A 30 9.83 6.37 15.03
CA HIS A 30 8.94 5.28 14.65
C HIS A 30 8.43 5.47 13.22
N GLY A 31 8.41 4.36 12.49
CA GLY A 31 7.99 4.36 11.08
C GLY A 31 9.04 4.90 10.13
N GLU A 32 8.78 4.78 8.85
CA GLU A 32 9.65 5.27 7.78
C GLU A 32 8.82 5.52 6.52
N ILE A 33 9.34 6.33 5.61
CA ILE A 33 8.77 6.52 4.29
C ILE A 33 9.20 5.38 3.39
N VAL A 34 8.24 4.67 2.82
CA VAL A 34 8.46 3.64 1.81
C VAL A 34 7.96 4.13 0.46
N VAL A 35 8.83 4.24 -0.53
CA VAL A 35 8.42 4.54 -1.90
C VAL A 35 8.26 3.24 -2.67
N GLN A 36 7.02 2.95 -3.02
CA GLN A 36 6.67 1.78 -3.82
C GLN A 36 6.77 2.09 -5.31
N THR A 37 7.44 1.23 -6.07
CA THR A 37 7.63 1.37 -7.51
C THR A 37 7.16 0.13 -8.26
N ASN A 38 6.28 0.32 -9.22
CA ASN A 38 5.91 -0.71 -10.18
C ASN A 38 6.88 -0.74 -11.38
N VAL A 39 6.66 -1.64 -12.33
CA VAL A 39 7.53 -1.81 -13.52
C VAL A 39 7.70 -0.50 -14.31
N GLU A 40 6.65 0.30 -14.44
CA GLU A 40 6.71 1.57 -15.19
C GLU A 40 7.47 2.65 -14.40
N ASP A 41 7.26 2.72 -13.08
CA ASP A 41 7.98 3.64 -12.20
C ASP A 41 9.49 3.36 -12.21
N GLN A 42 9.87 2.07 -12.21
CA GLN A 42 11.26 1.62 -12.30
C GLN A 42 11.90 2.05 -13.62
N ARG A 43 11.19 1.87 -14.74
CA ARG A 43 11.67 2.32 -16.06
C ARG A 43 11.93 3.83 -16.10
N LEU A 44 11.08 4.59 -15.46
CA LEU A 44 11.19 6.04 -15.34
C LEU A 44 12.22 6.48 -14.29
N GLY A 45 12.82 5.56 -13.52
CA GLY A 45 13.81 5.87 -12.49
C GLY A 45 13.21 6.62 -11.29
N ALA A 46 11.92 6.39 -10.98
CA ALA A 46 11.27 7.02 -9.84
C ALA A 46 11.88 6.59 -8.50
N ASP A 47 12.41 5.39 -8.42
CA ASP A 47 13.18 4.86 -7.30
C ASP A 47 14.49 5.64 -7.07
N VAL A 48 15.27 5.82 -8.12
CA VAL A 48 16.53 6.60 -8.05
C VAL A 48 16.24 8.05 -7.67
N TYR A 49 15.18 8.64 -8.23
CA TYR A 49 14.73 9.98 -7.84
C TYR A 49 14.37 10.06 -6.35
N ALA A 50 13.62 9.09 -5.86
CA ALA A 50 13.24 9.03 -4.44
C ALA A 50 14.48 8.91 -3.53
N ILE A 51 15.43 8.07 -3.88
CA ILE A 51 16.68 7.89 -3.11
C ILE A 51 17.52 9.17 -3.17
N SER A 52 17.85 9.63 -4.38
CA SER A 52 18.89 10.66 -4.58
C SER A 52 18.41 12.09 -4.35
N LYS A 53 17.12 12.38 -4.55
CA LYS A 53 16.55 13.73 -4.45
C LYS A 53 15.63 13.92 -3.27
N LEU A 54 15.04 12.85 -2.75
CA LEU A 54 14.14 12.91 -1.61
C LEU A 54 14.71 12.18 -0.38
N GLU A 55 15.91 11.61 -0.47
CA GLU A 55 16.61 10.91 0.63
C GLU A 55 15.74 9.82 1.27
N VAL A 56 14.99 9.10 0.44
CA VAL A 56 14.15 7.99 0.91
C VAL A 56 15.01 6.75 1.10
N ASN A 57 14.95 6.18 2.30
CA ASN A 57 15.77 5.02 2.68
C ASN A 57 15.21 3.68 2.22
N VAL A 58 13.88 3.59 2.04
CA VAL A 58 13.19 2.31 1.79
C VAL A 58 12.49 2.32 0.45
N ILE A 59 12.85 1.39 -0.40
CA ILE A 59 12.23 1.19 -1.73
C ILE A 59 11.50 -0.15 -1.75
N GLU A 60 10.21 -0.12 -2.10
CA GLU A 60 9.41 -1.32 -2.30
C GLU A 60 9.23 -1.63 -3.78
N ARG A 61 9.71 -2.78 -4.22
CA ARG A 61 9.40 -3.34 -5.53
C ARG A 61 7.98 -3.91 -5.53
N LYS A 62 7.14 -3.47 -6.46
CA LYS A 62 5.78 -3.98 -6.56
C LYS A 62 5.63 -4.94 -7.74
N TRP A 63 5.41 -6.22 -7.44
CA TRP A 63 5.06 -7.24 -8.41
C TRP A 63 3.56 -7.39 -8.60
N GLY A 64 2.76 -7.05 -7.57
CA GLY A 64 1.33 -7.14 -7.64
C GLY A 64 0.62 -6.65 -6.39
N GLN A 65 -0.67 -6.90 -6.31
CA GLN A 65 -1.50 -6.66 -5.14
C GLN A 65 -2.72 -7.59 -5.16
N GLY A 66 -3.49 -7.65 -4.06
CA GLY A 66 -4.48 -8.67 -3.75
C GLY A 66 -5.37 -9.15 -4.90
N ALA A 67 -5.97 -8.24 -5.63
CA ALA A 67 -6.89 -8.56 -6.71
C ALA A 67 -6.28 -8.32 -8.10
N LYS A 68 -4.98 -8.33 -8.24
CA LYS A 68 -4.28 -8.10 -9.51
C LYS A 68 -3.18 -9.12 -9.72
N ALA A 69 -3.48 -10.15 -10.51
CA ALA A 69 -2.48 -11.06 -11.06
C ALA A 69 -1.82 -10.52 -12.34
N ILE A 70 -2.30 -9.41 -12.87
CA ILE A 70 -1.78 -8.68 -14.03
C ILE A 70 -1.58 -7.20 -13.71
N GLY A 71 -0.94 -6.47 -14.61
CA GLY A 71 -0.81 -5.00 -14.51
C GLY A 71 -2.17 -4.31 -14.44
N GLY A 72 -2.17 -3.09 -13.88
CA GLY A 72 -3.41 -2.32 -13.73
C GLY A 72 -4.00 -1.89 -15.05
N GLU A 73 -5.32 -1.99 -15.14
CA GLU A 73 -6.13 -1.45 -16.22
C GLU A 73 -6.62 -0.05 -15.84
N VAL A 74 -6.53 0.89 -16.77
CA VAL A 74 -7.06 2.24 -16.60
C VAL A 74 -7.81 2.65 -17.86
N ARG A 75 -9.05 3.14 -17.71
CA ARG A 75 -9.80 3.74 -18.80
C ARG A 75 -9.32 5.14 -19.10
N VAL A 76 -9.04 5.40 -20.37
CA VAL A 76 -8.54 6.69 -20.88
C VAL A 76 -9.59 7.26 -21.84
N ARG A 77 -10.19 8.38 -21.46
CA ARG A 77 -11.29 9.03 -22.22
C ARG A 77 -10.82 10.17 -23.12
N ASP A 78 -9.57 10.14 -23.52
CA ASP A 78 -8.96 11.13 -24.39
C ASP A 78 -7.96 10.47 -25.32
N ILE A 79 -8.11 10.71 -26.62
CA ILE A 79 -7.30 10.03 -27.65
C ILE A 79 -5.84 10.51 -27.64
N GLU A 80 -5.59 11.79 -27.39
CA GLU A 80 -4.23 12.31 -27.37
C GLU A 80 -3.47 11.79 -26.15
N ARG A 81 -4.16 11.66 -25.03
CA ARG A 81 -3.63 10.99 -23.84
C ARG A 81 -3.36 9.50 -24.13
N ALA A 82 -4.23 8.83 -24.86
CA ALA A 82 -4.05 7.43 -25.25
C ALA A 82 -2.80 7.26 -26.12
N LYS A 83 -2.61 8.09 -27.15
CA LYS A 83 -1.41 8.13 -28.00
C LYS A 83 -0.15 8.40 -27.18
N MET A 84 -0.18 9.40 -26.31
CA MET A 84 0.94 9.71 -25.40
C MET A 84 1.32 8.51 -24.54
N LEU A 85 0.35 7.81 -23.96
CA LEU A 85 0.59 6.62 -23.15
C LEU A 85 1.18 5.48 -23.96
N LYS A 86 0.68 5.23 -25.20
CA LYS A 86 1.27 4.26 -26.12
C LYS A 86 2.74 4.62 -26.43
N LYS A 87 3.03 5.89 -26.73
CA LYS A 87 4.39 6.38 -26.95
C LYS A 87 5.31 6.17 -25.74
N ARG A 88 4.77 6.25 -24.54
CA ARG A 88 5.47 5.90 -23.28
C ARG A 88 5.65 4.39 -23.10
N GLY A 89 5.08 3.59 -23.99
CA GLY A 89 5.23 2.15 -24.05
C GLY A 89 4.22 1.37 -23.22
N TYR A 90 3.11 1.96 -22.85
CA TYR A 90 1.97 1.21 -22.31
C TYR A 90 1.26 0.46 -23.45
N ILE A 91 0.58 -0.62 -23.10
CA ILE A 91 -0.36 -1.30 -23.99
C ILE A 91 -1.67 -0.52 -23.95
N VAL A 92 -2.09 0.02 -25.10
CA VAL A 92 -3.35 0.76 -25.21
C VAL A 92 -4.25 0.06 -26.23
N ILE A 93 -5.47 -0.23 -25.82
CA ILE A 93 -6.45 -0.99 -26.63
C ILE A 93 -7.77 -0.19 -26.68
N PRO A 94 -8.37 -0.03 -27.89
CA PRO A 94 -7.80 -0.30 -29.20
C PRO A 94 -6.61 0.61 -29.51
N ASP A 95 -5.84 0.32 -30.56
CA ASP A 95 -4.64 1.08 -30.90
C ASP A 95 -5.00 2.52 -31.29
N PRO A 96 -4.61 3.56 -30.52
CA PRO A 96 -4.99 4.94 -30.82
C PRO A 96 -4.28 5.55 -32.02
N GLU A 97 -3.30 4.87 -32.61
CA GLU A 97 -2.59 5.32 -33.81
C GLU A 97 -3.13 4.65 -35.08
N ASP A 98 -3.98 3.63 -34.95
CA ASP A 98 -4.66 3.01 -36.09
C ASP A 98 -5.66 3.98 -36.73
N PRO A 99 -5.60 4.24 -38.05
CA PRO A 99 -6.52 5.16 -38.73
C PRO A 99 -8.01 4.77 -38.59
N THR A 100 -8.32 3.46 -38.63
CA THR A 100 -9.67 2.95 -38.47
C THR A 100 -10.20 3.23 -37.05
N VAL A 101 -9.36 3.03 -36.03
CA VAL A 101 -9.67 3.33 -34.64
C VAL A 101 -9.88 4.84 -34.42
N GLN A 102 -9.06 5.67 -35.09
CA GLN A 102 -9.22 7.14 -35.00
C GLN A 102 -10.54 7.60 -35.64
N GLN A 103 -10.91 6.99 -36.79
CA GLN A 103 -12.19 7.29 -37.40
C GLN A 103 -13.37 6.86 -36.49
N ALA A 104 -13.34 5.63 -36.01
CA ALA A 104 -14.35 5.11 -35.08
C ALA A 104 -14.47 5.96 -33.79
N TRP A 105 -13.36 6.50 -33.30
CA TRP A 105 -13.36 7.43 -32.17
C TRP A 105 -14.09 8.75 -32.53
N LYS A 106 -13.79 9.34 -33.69
CA LYS A 106 -14.45 10.58 -34.18
C LYS A 106 -15.95 10.38 -34.36
N ASP A 107 -16.34 9.19 -34.84
CA ASP A 107 -17.74 8.82 -35.07
C ASP A 107 -18.47 8.43 -33.77
N GLY A 108 -17.80 8.45 -32.62
CA GLY A 108 -18.40 8.15 -31.31
C GLY A 108 -18.76 6.68 -31.08
N VAL A 109 -18.18 5.75 -31.86
CA VAL A 109 -18.45 4.30 -31.77
C VAL A 109 -18.05 3.75 -30.39
N PHE A 110 -17.00 4.30 -29.79
CA PHE A 110 -16.57 3.97 -28.43
C PHE A 110 -16.10 5.24 -27.69
N LYS A 111 -16.10 5.18 -26.32
CA LYS A 111 -15.91 6.35 -25.46
C LYS A 111 -14.63 6.31 -24.62
N SER A 112 -13.86 5.26 -24.70
CA SER A 112 -12.62 5.12 -23.90
C SER A 112 -11.71 4.05 -24.48
N PHE A 113 -10.41 4.28 -24.31
CA PHE A 113 -9.36 3.28 -24.49
C PHE A 113 -9.08 2.59 -23.17
N GLU A 114 -8.51 1.39 -23.23
CA GLU A 114 -7.97 0.70 -22.06
C GLU A 114 -6.44 0.78 -22.09
N ARG A 115 -5.85 1.28 -21.02
CA ARG A 115 -4.41 1.29 -20.83
C ARG A 115 -4.01 0.18 -19.86
N HIS A 116 -3.18 -0.73 -20.31
CA HIS A 116 -2.62 -1.80 -19.49
C HIS A 116 -1.14 -1.54 -19.21
N SER A 117 -0.73 -1.74 -17.95
CA SER A 117 0.67 -1.70 -17.58
C SER A 117 1.38 -2.96 -18.09
N ARG A 118 2.63 -2.83 -18.45
CA ARG A 118 3.44 -3.99 -18.78
C ARG A 118 3.63 -4.87 -17.56
N VAL A 119 3.73 -6.16 -17.81
CA VAL A 119 4.05 -7.17 -16.81
C VAL A 119 5.53 -7.52 -16.97
N GLY A 120 6.31 -7.33 -15.90
CA GLY A 120 7.68 -7.85 -15.84
C GLY A 120 7.63 -9.34 -15.53
N ILE A 121 8.50 -10.12 -16.18
CA ILE A 121 8.73 -11.52 -15.79
C ILE A 121 9.97 -11.52 -14.92
N PRO A 122 9.85 -11.72 -13.61
CA PRO A 122 11.01 -11.76 -12.74
C PRO A 122 11.80 -13.05 -13.00
N LYS A 123 13.03 -12.88 -13.45
CA LYS A 123 14.02 -13.96 -13.56
C LYS A 123 14.94 -13.86 -12.33
N GLU A 124 15.34 -15.00 -11.79
CA GLU A 124 16.14 -15.09 -10.58
C GLU A 124 17.36 -14.17 -10.61
N LYS A 125 18.22 -14.36 -11.60
CA LYS A 125 19.47 -13.58 -11.72
C LYS A 125 19.19 -12.08 -11.83
N SER A 126 18.32 -11.67 -12.76
CA SER A 126 18.05 -10.24 -12.99
C SER A 126 17.35 -9.56 -11.80
N PHE A 127 16.58 -10.30 -11.03
CA PHE A 127 15.97 -9.76 -9.82
C PHE A 127 17.03 -9.50 -8.73
N ILE A 128 17.92 -10.47 -8.49
CA ILE A 128 19.00 -10.31 -7.52
C ILE A 128 19.88 -9.11 -7.90
N GLU A 129 20.26 -9.02 -9.18
CA GLU A 129 21.05 -7.90 -9.72
C GLU A 129 20.33 -6.55 -9.54
N ASP A 130 19.00 -6.48 -9.74
CA ASP A 130 18.21 -5.26 -9.52
C ASP A 130 18.20 -4.83 -8.04
N ILE A 131 18.05 -5.78 -7.13
CA ILE A 131 18.07 -5.48 -5.69
C ILE A 131 19.45 -5.00 -5.23
N GLU A 132 20.52 -5.64 -5.70
CA GLU A 132 21.88 -5.21 -5.42
C GLU A 132 22.15 -3.82 -6.00
N TRP A 133 21.67 -3.56 -7.22
CA TRP A 133 21.77 -2.25 -7.85
C TRP A 133 21.06 -1.17 -7.04
N LEU A 134 19.84 -1.42 -6.54
CA LEU A 134 19.13 -0.46 -5.68
C LEU A 134 19.92 -0.12 -4.41
N ARG A 135 20.51 -1.14 -3.78
CA ARG A 135 21.38 -0.91 -2.61
C ARG A 135 22.60 -0.04 -2.95
N LYS A 136 23.19 -0.26 -4.13
CA LYS A 136 24.29 0.60 -4.65
C LYS A 136 23.83 2.02 -4.97
N GLN A 137 22.55 2.24 -5.30
CA GLN A 137 21.99 3.59 -5.46
C GLN A 137 21.74 4.30 -4.10
N GLY A 138 21.88 3.62 -2.98
CA GLY A 138 21.73 4.18 -1.64
C GLY A 138 20.46 3.76 -0.89
N ALA A 139 19.65 2.82 -1.42
CA ALA A 139 18.55 2.25 -0.67
C ALA A 139 19.10 1.47 0.54
N LYS A 140 18.72 1.88 1.76
CA LYS A 140 19.11 1.16 2.99
C LYS A 140 18.34 -0.13 3.17
N HIS A 141 17.05 -0.10 2.81
CA HIS A 141 16.16 -1.25 2.83
C HIS A 141 15.47 -1.41 1.49
N VAL A 142 15.41 -2.65 1.03
CA VAL A 142 14.67 -3.01 -0.18
C VAL A 142 13.65 -4.07 0.16
N THR A 143 12.41 -3.79 -0.18
CA THR A 143 11.26 -4.61 0.17
C THR A 143 10.49 -5.03 -1.08
N LEU A 144 9.61 -6.01 -0.95
CA LEU A 144 8.86 -6.56 -2.07
C LEU A 144 7.37 -6.65 -1.72
N LYS A 145 6.50 -6.15 -2.59
CA LYS A 145 5.06 -6.37 -2.48
C LYS A 145 4.53 -7.20 -3.64
N THR A 146 3.74 -8.21 -3.31
CA THR A 146 3.11 -9.11 -4.29
C THR A 146 1.63 -9.32 -3.97
N GLY A 147 0.95 -10.08 -4.82
CA GLY A 147 -0.49 -10.35 -4.71
C GLY A 147 -0.82 -11.77 -4.26
N ALA A 148 -2.10 -12.08 -4.32
CA ALA A 148 -2.68 -13.36 -3.92
C ALA A 148 -2.57 -14.41 -5.03
N TYR A 149 -1.37 -14.76 -5.39
CA TYR A 149 -1.09 -15.69 -6.48
C TYR A 149 -1.18 -17.17 -6.04
N ARG A 150 -1.20 -18.05 -7.02
CA ARG A 150 -1.17 -19.51 -6.80
C ARG A 150 0.04 -19.94 -5.96
N PRO A 151 -0.04 -21.08 -5.24
CA PRO A 151 1.00 -21.53 -4.30
C PRO A 151 2.41 -21.61 -4.90
N SER A 152 2.55 -22.02 -6.16
CA SER A 152 3.86 -22.08 -6.83
C SER A 152 4.50 -20.70 -7.02
N ALA A 153 3.69 -19.66 -7.31
CA ALA A 153 4.17 -18.30 -7.45
C ALA A 153 4.54 -17.70 -6.08
N VAL A 154 3.79 -18.02 -5.01
CA VAL A 154 4.13 -17.66 -3.64
C VAL A 154 5.46 -18.29 -3.23
N ALA A 155 5.65 -19.58 -3.49
CA ALA A 155 6.89 -20.29 -3.18
C ALA A 155 8.08 -19.70 -3.95
N TYR A 156 7.89 -19.38 -5.23
CA TYR A 156 8.90 -18.70 -6.04
C TYR A 156 9.27 -17.32 -5.45
N THR A 157 8.27 -16.51 -5.09
CA THR A 157 8.48 -15.21 -4.46
C THR A 157 9.29 -15.32 -3.16
N MET A 158 8.94 -16.29 -2.30
CA MET A 158 9.66 -16.52 -1.04
C MET A 158 11.11 -16.97 -1.27
N LYS A 159 11.34 -17.83 -2.27
CA LYS A 159 12.69 -18.23 -2.68
C LYS A 159 13.49 -17.01 -3.13
N MET A 160 12.94 -16.22 -4.04
CA MET A 160 13.60 -15.03 -4.58
C MET A 160 13.92 -14.00 -3.50
N ALA A 161 12.97 -13.73 -2.60
CA ALA A 161 13.16 -12.82 -1.48
C ALA A 161 14.24 -13.30 -0.50
N SER A 162 14.32 -14.62 -0.27
CA SER A 162 15.36 -15.23 0.54
C SER A 162 16.75 -15.05 -0.09
N GLU A 163 16.89 -15.32 -1.37
CA GLU A 163 18.18 -15.24 -2.09
C GLU A 163 18.66 -13.79 -2.26
N ALA A 164 17.76 -12.86 -2.58
CA ALA A 164 18.07 -11.44 -2.71
C ALA A 164 18.17 -10.70 -1.36
N LYS A 165 17.98 -11.39 -0.22
CA LYS A 165 18.00 -10.78 1.12
C LYS A 165 17.05 -9.60 1.24
N ILE A 166 15.83 -9.75 0.76
CA ILE A 166 14.77 -8.74 0.90
C ILE A 166 14.45 -8.55 2.38
N ASP A 167 14.35 -7.29 2.83
CA ASP A 167 14.14 -6.98 4.25
C ASP A 167 12.77 -7.48 4.72
N TYR A 168 11.70 -7.16 4.00
CA TYR A 168 10.38 -7.76 4.20
C TYR A 168 9.61 -7.98 2.90
N VAL A 169 8.69 -8.95 2.93
CA VAL A 169 7.76 -9.20 1.82
C VAL A 169 6.33 -8.97 2.26
N SER A 170 5.63 -8.12 1.53
CA SER A 170 4.20 -7.86 1.72
C SER A 170 3.36 -8.74 0.79
N PHE A 171 2.55 -9.61 1.36
CA PHE A 171 1.60 -10.46 0.64
C PHE A 171 0.18 -9.91 0.79
N ASP A 172 -0.41 -9.53 -0.33
CA ASP A 172 -1.73 -8.86 -0.37
C ASP A 172 -2.81 -9.85 -0.85
N GLY A 173 -3.68 -10.29 0.07
CA GLY A 173 -4.75 -11.24 -0.19
C GLY A 173 -5.88 -10.67 -1.06
N ALA A 174 -6.82 -11.50 -1.47
CA ALA A 174 -7.92 -11.16 -2.38
C ALA A 174 -8.71 -9.91 -1.96
N ALA A 175 -8.96 -9.72 -0.66
CA ALA A 175 -9.65 -8.54 -0.14
C ALA A 175 -8.87 -7.22 -0.30
N GLY A 176 -7.59 -7.28 -0.69
CA GLY A 176 -6.74 -6.13 -0.99
C GLY A 176 -6.94 -5.52 -2.38
N GLY A 177 -8.04 -5.79 -3.06
CA GLY A 177 -8.35 -5.29 -4.40
C GLY A 177 -8.40 -3.76 -4.51
N THR A 178 -8.31 -3.28 -5.75
CA THR A 178 -8.48 -1.86 -6.10
C THR A 178 -9.56 -1.70 -7.16
N GLY A 179 -10.08 -0.47 -7.32
CA GLY A 179 -11.02 -0.12 -8.39
C GLY A 179 -10.47 -0.30 -9.81
N MET A 180 -9.18 -0.61 -9.95
CA MET A 180 -8.53 -0.92 -11.23
C MET A 180 -8.31 -2.44 -11.43
N SER A 181 -8.86 -3.27 -10.56
CA SER A 181 -8.77 -4.72 -10.66
C SER A 181 -9.99 -5.26 -11.40
N PRO A 182 -9.79 -6.11 -12.43
CA PRO A 182 -10.89 -6.83 -13.05
C PRO A 182 -11.68 -7.65 -12.02
N VAL A 183 -13.02 -7.69 -12.15
CA VAL A 183 -13.90 -8.38 -11.18
C VAL A 183 -13.57 -9.87 -11.08
N SER A 184 -13.29 -10.52 -12.20
CA SER A 184 -12.87 -11.93 -12.23
C SER A 184 -11.57 -12.18 -11.47
N MET A 185 -10.63 -11.23 -11.51
CA MET A 185 -9.40 -11.33 -10.73
C MET A 185 -9.67 -11.25 -9.23
N MET A 186 -10.59 -10.37 -8.81
CA MET A 186 -10.93 -10.23 -7.39
C MET A 186 -11.69 -11.45 -6.85
N ASN A 187 -12.66 -11.93 -7.61
CA ASN A 187 -13.61 -12.91 -7.10
C ASN A 187 -13.19 -14.35 -7.34
N GLU A 188 -12.51 -14.63 -8.47
CA GLU A 188 -12.28 -16.01 -8.92
C GLU A 188 -10.80 -16.44 -8.86
N MET A 189 -9.88 -15.52 -9.10
CA MET A 189 -8.48 -15.90 -9.30
C MET A 189 -7.56 -15.59 -8.11
N SER A 190 -8.01 -14.79 -7.17
CA SER A 190 -7.20 -14.35 -6.04
C SER A 190 -7.47 -15.20 -4.80
N ILE A 191 -6.41 -15.56 -4.07
CA ILE A 191 -6.52 -16.35 -2.84
C ILE A 191 -6.93 -15.45 -1.68
N PRO A 192 -7.96 -15.82 -0.89
CA PRO A 192 -8.32 -15.12 0.34
C PRO A 192 -7.15 -15.03 1.32
N THR A 193 -7.07 -13.93 2.06
CA THR A 193 -5.91 -13.58 2.88
C THR A 193 -5.48 -14.66 3.85
N VAL A 194 -6.41 -15.32 4.54
CA VAL A 194 -6.09 -16.36 5.53
C VAL A 194 -5.47 -17.61 4.87
N TYR A 195 -5.94 -18.00 3.69
CA TYR A 195 -5.36 -19.12 2.96
C TYR A 195 -4.00 -18.76 2.36
N LEU A 196 -3.87 -17.52 1.84
CA LEU A 196 -2.59 -17.01 1.35
C LEU A 196 -1.55 -17.01 2.47
N GLU A 197 -1.91 -16.51 3.65
CA GLU A 197 -1.04 -16.50 4.82
C GLU A 197 -0.56 -17.92 5.18
N SER A 198 -1.45 -18.90 5.20
CA SER A 198 -1.08 -20.31 5.45
C SER A 198 -0.02 -20.82 4.46
N ILE A 199 -0.16 -20.49 3.16
CA ILE A 199 0.82 -20.88 2.13
C ILE A 199 2.17 -20.18 2.36
N VAL A 200 2.13 -18.88 2.63
CA VAL A 200 3.34 -18.07 2.90
C VAL A 200 4.08 -18.59 4.12
N LEU A 201 3.37 -18.89 5.21
CA LEU A 201 3.95 -19.42 6.45
C LEU A 201 4.58 -20.78 6.24
N LYS A 202 3.97 -21.67 5.44
CA LYS A 202 4.57 -22.95 5.07
C LYS A 202 5.89 -22.74 4.31
N CYS A 203 5.94 -21.78 3.39
CA CYS A 203 7.17 -21.43 2.68
C CYS A 203 8.24 -20.89 3.64
N ALA A 204 7.88 -20.03 4.58
CA ALA A 204 8.79 -19.48 5.58
C ALA A 204 9.38 -20.58 6.49
N GLN A 205 8.55 -21.53 6.93
CA GLN A 205 9.01 -22.70 7.69
C GLN A 205 9.98 -23.58 6.90
N ILE A 206 9.72 -23.81 5.60
CA ILE A 206 10.63 -24.59 4.73
C ILE A 206 11.98 -23.88 4.59
N LEU A 207 11.99 -22.56 4.38
CA LEU A 207 13.22 -21.76 4.31
C LEU A 207 14.01 -21.86 5.62
N ARG A 208 13.34 -21.68 6.77
CA ARG A 208 13.95 -21.80 8.10
C ARG A 208 14.54 -23.20 8.32
N LYS A 209 13.77 -24.25 8.01
CA LYS A 209 14.23 -25.63 8.14
C LYS A 209 15.48 -25.93 7.28
N LYS A 210 15.60 -25.26 6.13
CA LYS A 210 16.76 -25.40 5.24
C LYS A 210 17.92 -24.46 5.61
N GLY A 211 17.86 -23.75 6.73
CA GLY A 211 18.88 -22.77 7.15
C GLY A 211 19.02 -21.58 6.20
N ARG A 212 17.97 -21.28 5.43
CA ARG A 212 17.95 -20.13 4.50
C ARG A 212 17.46 -18.87 5.19
N TYR A 213 17.83 -17.73 4.65
CA TYR A 213 17.31 -16.45 5.09
C TYR A 213 15.79 -16.41 4.92
N VAL A 214 15.10 -15.94 5.95
CA VAL A 214 13.64 -15.72 5.91
C VAL A 214 13.39 -14.23 6.06
N PRO A 215 12.81 -13.56 5.05
CA PRO A 215 12.45 -12.16 5.17
C PRO A 215 11.35 -12.00 6.21
N ASP A 216 11.24 -10.81 6.83
CA ASP A 216 10.07 -10.47 7.61
C ASP A 216 8.82 -10.49 6.72
N LEU A 217 7.69 -10.91 7.27
CA LEU A 217 6.44 -11.00 6.52
C LEU A 217 5.47 -9.91 6.95
N ILE A 218 4.80 -9.35 5.96
CA ILE A 218 3.70 -8.41 6.16
C ILE A 218 2.48 -8.93 5.41
N MET A 219 1.35 -9.04 6.10
CA MET A 219 0.10 -9.45 5.46
C MET A 219 -0.76 -8.24 5.13
N ALA A 220 -1.45 -8.31 4.00
CA ALA A 220 -2.40 -7.30 3.53
C ALA A 220 -3.67 -7.95 2.98
N GLY A 221 -4.73 -7.17 2.88
CA GLY A 221 -6.00 -7.65 2.33
C GLY A 221 -7.06 -7.88 3.40
N GLY A 222 -7.88 -6.85 3.66
CA GLY A 222 -9.03 -6.94 4.55
C GLY A 222 -8.78 -6.59 6.02
N PHE A 223 -7.60 -6.14 6.39
CA PHE A 223 -7.33 -5.70 7.77
C PHE A 223 -8.00 -4.36 8.06
N ILE A 224 -8.96 -4.37 8.98
CA ILE A 224 -9.73 -3.19 9.39
C ILE A 224 -9.89 -3.06 10.91
N GLU A 225 -9.56 -4.11 11.65
CA GLU A 225 -9.77 -4.16 13.10
C GLU A 225 -8.66 -4.94 13.80
N GLU A 226 -8.53 -4.71 15.09
CA GLU A 226 -7.53 -5.29 15.97
C GLU A 226 -7.54 -6.82 16.02
N THR A 227 -8.73 -7.43 15.94
CA THR A 227 -8.88 -8.89 16.05
C THR A 227 -8.22 -9.62 14.89
N SER A 228 -8.45 -9.15 13.66
CA SER A 228 -7.83 -9.73 12.47
C SER A 228 -6.32 -9.53 12.46
N ILE A 229 -5.85 -8.36 12.91
CA ILE A 229 -4.42 -8.05 13.04
C ILE A 229 -3.75 -8.99 14.04
N PHE A 230 -4.34 -9.10 15.24
CA PHE A 230 -3.80 -9.99 16.29
C PHE A 230 -3.75 -11.43 15.82
N LYS A 231 -4.83 -11.94 15.20
CA LYS A 231 -4.90 -13.33 14.70
C LYS A 231 -3.85 -13.63 13.63
N SER A 232 -3.65 -12.73 12.66
CA SER A 232 -2.65 -12.92 11.61
C SER A 232 -1.24 -13.05 12.23
N ILE A 233 -0.88 -12.16 13.15
CA ILE A 233 0.41 -12.22 13.83
C ILE A 233 0.53 -13.51 14.66
N ALA A 234 -0.47 -13.82 15.47
CA ALA A 234 -0.48 -14.98 16.34
C ALA A 234 -0.40 -16.32 15.58
N MET A 235 -1.15 -16.46 14.49
CA MET A 235 -1.12 -17.65 13.63
C MET A 235 0.25 -17.91 13.01
N SER A 236 1.09 -16.90 12.91
CA SER A 236 2.43 -17.00 12.33
C SER A 236 3.51 -17.42 13.32
N ASN A 237 3.17 -17.60 14.60
CA ASN A 237 4.11 -17.97 15.64
C ASN A 237 4.12 -19.49 15.87
N PHE A 238 5.23 -20.14 15.55
CA PHE A 238 5.48 -21.57 15.73
C PHE A 238 6.48 -21.83 16.85
N GLY A 239 6.46 -21.01 17.90
CA GLY A 239 7.31 -21.17 19.09
C GLY A 239 8.64 -20.40 19.07
N ASN A 240 8.98 -19.76 17.95
CA ASN A 240 10.22 -18.97 17.79
C ASN A 240 9.93 -17.50 17.40
N GLY A 241 8.82 -16.98 17.88
CA GLY A 241 8.28 -15.67 17.48
C GLY A 241 7.55 -15.71 16.12
N PRO A 242 6.67 -14.73 15.88
CA PRO A 242 5.87 -14.69 14.68
C PRO A 242 6.71 -14.36 13.44
N PHE A 243 6.38 -14.97 12.32
CA PHE A 243 6.93 -14.61 11.01
C PHE A 243 6.32 -13.31 10.48
N VAL A 244 5.01 -13.11 10.72
CA VAL A 244 4.30 -11.88 10.35
C VAL A 244 4.61 -10.82 11.39
N LYS A 245 5.25 -9.73 10.96
CA LYS A 245 5.68 -8.64 11.84
C LYS A 245 4.73 -7.45 11.81
N ALA A 246 3.97 -7.29 10.73
CA ALA A 246 3.04 -6.18 10.54
C ALA A 246 1.92 -6.55 9.58
N VAL A 247 0.93 -5.67 9.46
CA VAL A 247 -0.13 -5.72 8.45
C VAL A 247 -0.22 -4.41 7.69
N LEU A 248 -0.68 -4.46 6.44
CA LEU A 248 -0.97 -3.26 5.65
C LEU A 248 -2.46 -2.95 5.70
N MET A 249 -2.76 -1.71 6.05
CA MET A 249 -4.11 -1.15 6.06
C MET A 249 -4.19 -0.04 5.01
N GLY A 250 -4.93 -0.25 3.93
CA GLY A 250 -5.06 0.70 2.82
C GLY A 250 -6.33 1.54 2.94
N ARG A 251 -7.48 0.94 2.60
CA ARG A 251 -8.77 1.66 2.51
C ARG A 251 -9.38 2.05 3.84
N SER A 252 -9.13 1.32 4.92
CA SER A 252 -9.74 1.61 6.22
C SER A 252 -9.33 2.97 6.79
N PRO A 253 -8.05 3.38 6.79
CA PRO A 253 -7.68 4.75 7.17
C PRO A 253 -8.28 5.82 6.24
N ILE A 254 -8.34 5.55 4.93
CA ILE A 254 -8.98 6.47 3.96
C ILE A 254 -10.48 6.61 4.24
N THR A 255 -11.16 5.52 4.58
CA THR A 255 -12.57 5.55 4.99
C THR A 255 -12.77 6.36 6.26
N ALA A 256 -11.86 6.25 7.23
CA ALA A 256 -11.89 7.09 8.43
C ALA A 256 -11.73 8.58 8.08
N ALA A 257 -10.82 8.93 7.16
CA ALA A 257 -10.66 10.30 6.68
C ALA A 257 -11.94 10.83 6.03
N PHE A 258 -12.56 10.09 5.10
CA PHE A 258 -13.81 10.49 4.46
C PHE A 258 -14.96 10.64 5.46
N LYS A 259 -15.09 9.74 6.42
CA LYS A 259 -16.07 9.87 7.49
C LYS A 259 -15.79 11.09 8.36
N GLY A 260 -14.53 11.37 8.64
CA GLY A 260 -14.12 12.57 9.37
C GLY A 260 -14.56 13.86 8.68
N SER A 261 -14.33 13.95 7.38
CA SER A 261 -14.80 15.05 6.55
C SER A 261 -16.31 15.18 6.55
N TYR A 262 -17.02 14.06 6.37
CA TYR A 262 -18.49 14.03 6.36
C TYR A 262 -19.11 14.45 7.69
N PHE A 263 -18.64 13.93 8.81
CA PHE A 263 -19.14 14.33 10.12
C PHE A 263 -18.83 15.78 10.47
N LYS A 264 -17.66 16.27 10.07
CA LYS A 264 -17.34 17.69 10.17
C LYS A 264 -18.37 18.55 9.41
N GLN A 265 -18.64 18.21 8.16
CA GLN A 265 -19.62 18.92 7.34
C GLN A 265 -21.00 18.90 7.98
N LEU A 266 -21.50 17.76 8.45
CA LEU A 266 -22.79 17.66 9.14
C LEU A 266 -22.84 18.52 10.41
N SER A 267 -21.73 18.62 11.14
CA SER A 267 -21.61 19.49 12.31
C SER A 267 -21.72 20.98 11.92
N GLU A 268 -21.02 21.41 10.89
CA GLU A 268 -21.02 22.79 10.39
C GLU A 268 -22.41 23.20 9.84
N GLU A 269 -23.11 22.23 9.23
CA GLU A 269 -24.47 22.44 8.71
C GLU A 269 -25.59 22.24 9.75
N GLY A 270 -25.26 21.90 11.00
CA GLY A 270 -26.24 21.61 12.04
C GLY A 270 -27.11 20.37 11.78
N LYS A 271 -26.62 19.44 10.93
CA LYS A 271 -27.35 18.25 10.45
C LYS A 271 -26.92 16.95 11.14
N LEU A 272 -26.15 17.01 12.21
CA LEU A 272 -25.80 15.81 12.97
C LEU A 272 -27.06 15.16 13.53
N PRO A 273 -27.19 13.81 13.46
CA PRO A 273 -28.28 13.11 14.12
C PRO A 273 -28.31 13.43 15.62
N LYS A 274 -29.48 13.79 16.17
CA LYS A 274 -29.63 14.18 17.56
C LYS A 274 -29.02 13.16 18.51
N ALA A 275 -29.32 11.87 18.34
CA ALA A 275 -28.77 10.80 19.18
C ALA A 275 -27.23 10.72 19.14
N PHE A 276 -26.61 11.09 17.99
CA PHE A 276 -25.15 11.16 17.89
C PHE A 276 -24.61 12.39 18.63
N ALA A 277 -25.22 13.56 18.43
CA ALA A 277 -24.80 14.80 19.05
C ALA A 277 -24.97 14.75 20.60
N ASP A 278 -26.05 14.15 21.08
CA ASP A 278 -26.30 13.96 22.52
C ASP A 278 -25.27 13.03 23.17
N LYS A 279 -24.83 11.99 22.43
CA LYS A 279 -23.88 10.97 22.95
C LYS A 279 -22.42 11.41 22.83
N PHE A 280 -22.02 12.01 21.73
CA PHE A 280 -20.62 12.26 21.36
C PHE A 280 -20.27 13.74 21.31
N GLY A 281 -21.27 14.61 21.38
CA GLY A 281 -21.12 16.07 21.19
C GLY A 281 -21.37 16.51 19.75
N ALA A 282 -21.61 17.80 19.59
CA ALA A 282 -22.02 18.38 18.32
C ALA A 282 -20.86 18.98 17.50
N THR A 283 -19.64 18.96 18.00
CA THR A 283 -18.47 19.56 17.31
C THR A 283 -17.34 18.55 17.16
N PRO A 284 -16.47 18.69 16.12
CA PRO A 284 -15.33 17.82 15.90
C PRO A 284 -14.43 17.66 17.13
N ASP A 285 -14.23 18.71 17.90
CA ASP A 285 -13.46 18.67 19.15
C ASP A 285 -14.04 17.73 20.20
N LYS A 286 -15.34 17.49 20.18
CA LYS A 286 -16.04 16.63 21.15
C LYS A 286 -16.13 15.19 20.66
N PHE A 287 -16.48 14.97 19.40
CA PHE A 287 -16.69 13.62 18.91
C PHE A 287 -15.41 12.90 18.39
N PHE A 288 -14.32 13.62 18.10
CA PHE A 288 -13.02 13.00 17.88
C PHE A 288 -12.22 12.97 19.18
N ILE A 289 -12.26 11.84 19.86
CA ILE A 289 -11.68 11.68 21.20
C ILE A 289 -10.16 11.92 21.27
N ALA A 290 -9.45 11.81 20.16
CA ALA A 290 -8.03 12.12 20.07
C ALA A 290 -7.72 13.63 19.99
N ALA A 291 -8.70 14.48 19.73
CA ALA A 291 -8.47 15.92 19.56
C ALA A 291 -7.79 16.60 20.76
N PRO A 292 -8.18 16.35 22.02
CA PRO A 292 -7.50 16.92 23.18
C PRO A 292 -6.03 16.50 23.32
N GLU A 293 -5.72 15.24 23.04
CA GLU A 293 -4.35 14.73 23.05
C GLU A 293 -3.50 15.39 21.98
N LEU A 294 -4.01 15.45 20.76
CA LEU A 294 -3.30 16.07 19.63
C LEU A 294 -3.08 17.56 19.84
N LYS A 295 -4.05 18.27 20.44
CA LYS A 295 -3.88 19.67 20.84
C LYS A 295 -2.74 19.85 21.85
N ARG A 296 -2.64 19.00 22.86
CA ARG A 296 -1.53 19.04 23.82
C ARG A 296 -0.18 18.73 23.13
N LYS A 297 -0.17 17.73 22.26
CA LYS A 297 1.06 17.27 21.58
C LYS A 297 1.61 18.30 20.60
N TYR A 298 0.76 18.96 19.84
CA TYR A 298 1.16 19.85 18.76
C TYR A 298 1.00 21.34 19.06
N GLY A 299 0.30 21.71 20.15
CA GLY A 299 0.08 23.11 20.52
C GLY A 299 -0.56 23.93 19.38
N GLU A 300 0.00 25.07 19.08
CA GLU A 300 -0.47 25.95 17.99
C GLU A 300 -0.46 25.25 16.62
N ARG A 301 0.45 24.33 16.36
CA ARG A 301 0.51 23.56 15.12
C ARG A 301 -0.67 22.64 14.90
N PHE A 302 -1.50 22.37 15.93
CA PHE A 302 -2.73 21.60 15.75
C PHE A 302 -3.66 22.26 14.73
N LYS A 303 -3.64 23.58 14.58
CA LYS A 303 -4.43 24.31 13.59
C LYS A 303 -4.09 23.94 12.12
N GLU A 304 -2.91 23.39 11.89
CA GLU A 304 -2.47 22.91 10.58
C GLU A 304 -2.97 21.48 10.28
N ILE A 305 -3.47 20.75 11.27
CA ILE A 305 -3.91 19.35 11.16
C ILE A 305 -5.39 19.34 10.73
N PRO A 306 -5.71 18.79 9.54
CA PRO A 306 -7.09 18.68 9.11
C PRO A 306 -7.85 17.63 9.94
N TRP A 307 -9.16 17.83 10.10
CA TRP A 307 -10.00 16.90 10.86
C TRP A 307 -10.03 15.48 10.30
N GLU A 308 -9.81 15.32 9.01
CA GLU A 308 -9.61 14.04 8.34
C GLU A 308 -8.42 13.27 8.95
N ALA A 309 -7.32 13.95 9.23
CA ALA A 309 -6.15 13.35 9.86
C ALA A 309 -6.42 13.03 11.34
N VAL A 310 -7.16 13.88 12.06
CA VAL A 310 -7.61 13.60 13.44
C VAL A 310 -8.49 12.35 13.47
N ALA A 311 -9.40 12.19 12.49
CA ALA A 311 -10.24 11.00 12.37
C ALA A 311 -9.43 9.73 12.12
N VAL A 312 -8.41 9.79 11.25
CA VAL A 312 -7.50 8.67 10.99
C VAL A 312 -6.70 8.31 12.24
N TYR A 313 -6.18 9.30 12.94
CA TYR A 313 -5.47 9.09 14.21
C TYR A 313 -6.38 8.44 15.26
N THR A 314 -7.60 8.97 15.44
CA THR A 314 -8.61 8.39 16.35
C THR A 314 -8.88 6.92 16.00
N TYR A 315 -9.07 6.61 14.72
CA TYR A 315 -9.30 5.23 14.29
C TYR A 315 -8.10 4.32 14.57
N LEU A 316 -6.90 4.73 14.21
CA LEU A 316 -5.71 3.89 14.35
C LEU A 316 -5.25 3.75 15.80
N THR A 317 -5.29 4.83 16.59
CA THR A 317 -4.76 4.85 17.94
C THR A 317 -5.80 4.43 18.96
N ASP A 318 -6.97 5.09 18.96
CA ASP A 318 -7.97 4.90 20.00
C ASP A 318 -8.88 3.70 19.76
N ARG A 319 -9.13 3.35 18.50
CA ARG A 319 -9.94 2.16 18.18
C ARG A 319 -9.07 0.92 18.02
N VAL A 320 -8.20 0.89 17.01
CA VAL A 320 -7.39 -0.29 16.68
C VAL A 320 -6.28 -0.51 17.71
N GLY A 321 -5.54 0.55 18.06
CA GLY A 321 -4.41 0.47 18.98
C GLY A 321 -4.83 0.08 20.41
N VAL A 322 -5.93 0.66 20.93
CA VAL A 322 -6.48 0.27 22.24
C VAL A 322 -6.98 -1.16 22.22
N GLY A 323 -7.72 -1.57 21.17
CA GLY A 323 -8.19 -2.94 21.03
C GLY A 323 -7.04 -3.97 20.96
N LEU A 324 -5.96 -3.66 20.25
CA LEU A 324 -4.75 -4.49 20.24
C LEU A 324 -4.12 -4.60 21.63
N LYS A 325 -4.00 -3.49 22.35
CA LYS A 325 -3.50 -3.50 23.75
C LYS A 325 -4.36 -4.37 24.67
N GLN A 326 -5.69 -4.33 24.52
CA GLN A 326 -6.61 -5.18 25.27
C GLN A 326 -6.42 -6.67 24.95
N LEU A 327 -6.28 -7.02 23.65
CA LEU A 327 -6.00 -8.40 23.23
C LEU A 327 -4.65 -8.89 23.75
N LEU A 328 -3.61 -8.06 23.70
CA LEU A 328 -2.29 -8.37 24.22
C LEU A 328 -2.35 -8.60 25.75
N ALA A 329 -2.99 -7.69 26.49
CA ALA A 329 -3.14 -7.79 27.92
C ALA A 329 -3.95 -9.04 28.33
N GLY A 330 -5.08 -9.30 27.65
CA GLY A 330 -5.91 -10.48 27.90
C GLY A 330 -5.16 -11.80 27.67
N ASN A 331 -4.25 -11.82 26.71
CA ASN A 331 -3.39 -12.98 26.43
C ASN A 331 -2.06 -12.95 27.19
N ARG A 332 -1.83 -11.94 28.04
CA ARG A 332 -0.58 -11.73 28.80
C ARG A 332 0.67 -11.70 27.90
N LYS A 333 0.56 -11.07 26.74
CA LYS A 333 1.61 -10.88 25.75
C LYS A 333 1.99 -9.40 25.68
N TRP A 334 3.22 -9.08 25.99
CA TRP A 334 3.67 -7.69 26.11
C TRP A 334 4.68 -7.28 25.05
N LYS A 335 5.09 -8.23 24.23
CA LYS A 335 6.03 -8.04 23.13
C LYS A 335 5.56 -8.79 21.89
N LEU A 336 5.88 -8.26 20.72
CA LEU A 336 5.53 -8.88 19.44
C LEU A 336 6.03 -10.32 19.33
N GLU A 337 7.22 -10.59 19.83
CA GLU A 337 7.86 -11.92 19.76
C GLU A 337 7.09 -12.99 20.55
N LEU A 338 6.22 -12.57 21.44
CA LEU A 338 5.43 -13.46 22.30
C LEU A 338 4.01 -13.72 21.80
N VAL A 339 3.57 -12.97 20.80
CA VAL A 339 2.22 -13.09 20.22
C VAL A 339 2.02 -14.39 19.48
#